data_3a820a418ab5a986fd1baf12be012083
#
_entry.id   3a820a418ab5a986fd1baf12be012083
#
_cell.length_a   1.000
_cell.length_b   1.000
_cell.length_c   1.000
_cell.angle_alpha   90.00
_cell.angle_beta   90.00
_cell.angle_gamma   90.00
#
_symmetry.space_group_name_H-M   'P 1'
#
loop_
_entity.id
_entity.type
_entity.pdbx_description
1 polymer ?
#
loop_
_entity_poly.entity_id
_entity_poly.type
_entity_poly.pdbx_seq_one_letter_code
_entity_poly.pdbx_strand_id
1 'polypeptide(L)'
;MMNLEKMKQKKRTNTKSRVKKSLLAATTFLCLTTPLLQTQTAYAAENTTPAITIEKPDGWKQGETTIAVTVDASHMPEGFSIAKIEAKAGKDGSWQDVTGSGSITITGNQTVYVRVTDGEGKVYEQNRSIKCYDTEKPTLSASLTDGVLTIQGNDTVSGITAVTVNGT
;
A
#
# COMPACT_ATOMS: atom_id res chain seq x y z
N MET A 1 -24.62 -23.24 53.22
CA MET A 1 -25.28 -24.41 52.60
C MET A 1 -24.60 -24.71 51.28
N MET A 2 -24.00 -25.90 51.26
CA MET A 2 -23.32 -26.52 50.13
C MET A 2 -24.27 -26.76 48.96
N ASN A 3 -23.79 -26.63 47.72
CA ASN A 3 -23.94 -27.76 46.82
C ASN A 3 -22.89 -27.74 45.70
N LEU A 4 -22.02 -28.70 45.79
CA LEU A 4 -21.18 -29.21 44.71
C LEU A 4 -22.07 -29.95 43.73
N GLU A 5 -21.94 -29.73 42.46
CA GLU A 5 -22.31 -30.76 41.49
C GLU A 5 -21.43 -30.68 40.23
N LYS A 6 -20.46 -31.58 40.19
CA LYS A 6 -20.20 -32.60 39.19
C LYS A 6 -19.59 -32.12 37.87
N MET A 7 -18.30 -32.23 37.88
CA MET A 7 -17.48 -32.49 36.68
C MET A 7 -17.99 -33.74 35.96
N LYS A 8 -18.43 -33.60 34.72
CA LYS A 8 -18.54 -34.72 33.76
C LYS A 8 -17.36 -34.71 32.83
N GLN A 9 -16.42 -35.59 33.09
CA GLN A 9 -15.40 -35.99 32.12
C GLN A 9 -16.05 -36.67 30.91
N LYS A 10 -15.89 -36.11 29.73
CA LYS A 10 -16.24 -36.76 28.47
C LYS A 10 -15.05 -37.59 27.99
N LYS A 11 -15.16 -38.92 28.18
CA LYS A 11 -14.26 -39.94 27.63
C LYS A 11 -14.08 -39.77 26.13
N ARG A 12 -12.83 -39.58 25.69
CA ARG A 12 -12.44 -39.74 24.29
C ARG A 12 -12.41 -41.21 23.93
N THR A 13 -13.31 -41.67 23.12
CA THR A 13 -13.27 -42.99 22.48
C THR A 13 -12.31 -42.95 21.28
N ASN A 14 -11.23 -43.69 21.43
CA ASN A 14 -10.20 -43.87 20.39
C ASN A 14 -10.68 -45.01 19.49
N THR A 15 -11.17 -44.67 18.30
CA THR A 15 -11.58 -45.67 17.29
C THR A 15 -10.36 -46.02 16.42
N LYS A 16 -9.70 -47.11 16.75
CA LYS A 16 -8.69 -47.74 15.89
C LYS A 16 -9.36 -48.38 14.71
N SER A 17 -9.21 -47.78 13.51
CA SER A 17 -9.57 -48.39 12.23
C SER A 17 -8.60 -49.55 11.94
N ARG A 18 -9.12 -50.78 11.92
CA ARG A 18 -8.41 -51.99 11.47
C ARG A 18 -8.37 -52.00 9.93
N VAL A 19 -7.17 -51.80 9.37
CA VAL A 19 -6.93 -52.07 7.97
C VAL A 19 -6.91 -53.57 7.74
N LYS A 20 -7.87 -54.11 7.01
CA LYS A 20 -7.87 -55.51 6.52
C LYS A 20 -6.88 -55.59 5.35
N LYS A 21 -5.84 -56.37 5.54
CA LYS A 21 -4.92 -56.83 4.47
C LYS A 21 -5.69 -57.86 3.61
N SER A 22 -6.05 -57.50 2.42
CA SER A 22 -6.40 -58.48 1.36
C SER A 22 -5.19 -58.63 0.43
N LEU A 23 -4.65 -59.83 0.48
CA LEU A 23 -3.63 -60.35 -0.43
C LEU A 23 -4.33 -60.70 -1.73
N LEU A 24 -4.01 -60.06 -2.86
CA LEU A 24 -4.45 -60.53 -4.16
C LEU A 24 -3.31 -60.46 -5.19
N ALA A 25 -3.20 -61.52 -5.88
CA ALA A 25 -2.17 -62.05 -6.74
C ALA A 25 -1.60 -61.06 -7.79
N ALA A 26 -0.31 -61.29 -8.03
CA ALA A 26 0.47 -60.72 -9.10
C ALA A 26 -0.05 -61.14 -10.49
N THR A 27 -0.37 -60.15 -11.32
CA THR A 27 -0.26 -60.28 -12.76
C THR A 27 0.71 -59.19 -13.23
N THR A 28 1.87 -59.68 -13.69
CA THR A 28 2.89 -58.84 -14.32
C THR A 28 2.38 -58.38 -15.68
N PHE A 29 1.89 -57.15 -15.71
CA PHE A 29 1.67 -56.39 -16.94
C PHE A 29 2.87 -55.47 -17.14
N LEU A 30 3.77 -55.87 -18.01
CA LEU A 30 4.90 -55.09 -18.45
C LEU A 30 4.39 -53.92 -19.31
N CYS A 31 3.97 -52.82 -18.66
CA CYS A 31 3.70 -51.59 -19.34
C CYS A 31 4.94 -50.76 -19.45
N LEU A 32 5.49 -50.65 -20.67
CA LEU A 32 6.52 -49.66 -20.98
C LEU A 32 5.92 -48.27 -20.75
N THR A 33 6.12 -47.74 -19.56
CA THR A 33 5.83 -46.34 -19.29
C THR A 33 7.04 -45.53 -19.75
N THR A 34 6.97 -44.97 -20.96
CA THR A 34 7.78 -43.82 -21.29
C THR A 34 7.48 -42.72 -20.28
N PRO A 35 8.50 -42.14 -19.61
CA PRO A 35 8.25 -40.96 -18.78
C PRO A 35 7.85 -39.84 -19.70
N LEU A 36 6.53 -39.50 -19.67
CA LEU A 36 6.07 -38.19 -20.19
C LEU A 36 6.80 -37.15 -19.35
N LEU A 37 7.84 -36.52 -19.89
CA LEU A 37 8.35 -35.28 -19.34
C LEU A 37 7.20 -34.25 -19.44
N GLN A 38 6.40 -34.14 -18.39
CA GLN A 38 5.55 -32.97 -18.21
C GLN A 38 6.50 -31.82 -17.92
N THR A 39 6.82 -31.04 -18.95
CA THR A 39 7.36 -29.70 -18.75
C THR A 39 6.29 -28.92 -18.02
N GLN A 40 6.40 -28.84 -16.71
CA GLN A 40 5.65 -27.85 -15.94
C GLN A 40 6.20 -26.48 -16.39
N THR A 41 5.51 -25.85 -17.31
CA THR A 41 5.69 -24.42 -17.51
C THR A 41 5.32 -23.77 -16.18
N ALA A 42 6.33 -23.28 -15.46
CA ALA A 42 6.08 -22.39 -14.34
C ALA A 42 5.36 -21.17 -14.91
N TYR A 43 4.05 -21.11 -14.74
CA TYR A 43 3.32 -19.88 -14.94
C TYR A 43 3.88 -18.91 -13.90
N ALA A 44 4.57 -17.88 -14.36
CA ALA A 44 4.84 -16.72 -13.52
C ALA A 44 3.49 -16.30 -12.95
N ALA A 45 3.40 -16.13 -11.62
CA ALA A 45 2.19 -15.67 -10.99
C ALA A 45 1.80 -14.35 -11.68
N GLU A 46 0.70 -14.37 -12.42
CA GLU A 46 0.18 -13.17 -13.06
C GLU A 46 -0.07 -12.14 -11.96
N ASN A 47 0.44 -10.93 -12.16
CA ASN A 47 0.18 -9.84 -11.25
C ASN A 47 -1.31 -9.46 -11.41
N THR A 48 -2.14 -9.94 -10.49
CA THR A 48 -3.61 -9.80 -10.54
C THR A 48 -4.09 -8.55 -9.80
N THR A 49 -3.21 -7.57 -9.59
CA THR A 49 -3.55 -6.32 -8.93
C THR A 49 -3.24 -5.13 -9.83
N PRO A 50 -4.17 -4.18 -10.04
CA PRO A 50 -3.90 -2.98 -10.81
C PRO A 50 -2.79 -2.14 -10.13
N ALA A 51 -1.92 -1.53 -10.92
CA ALA A 51 -0.88 -0.66 -10.40
C ALA A 51 -1.46 0.71 -10.07
N ILE A 52 -1.55 1.04 -8.78
CA ILE A 52 -2.05 2.32 -8.28
C ILE A 52 -0.85 3.22 -7.99
N THR A 53 -0.76 4.36 -8.65
CA THR A 53 0.28 5.36 -8.43
C THR A 53 -0.33 6.63 -7.85
N ILE A 54 0.28 7.12 -6.77
CA ILE A 54 -0.04 8.40 -6.12
C ILE A 54 1.18 9.29 -6.33
N GLU A 55 1.06 10.33 -7.14
CA GLU A 55 2.18 11.20 -7.48
C GLU A 55 2.61 12.05 -6.29
N LYS A 56 3.93 12.18 -6.11
CA LYS A 56 4.49 13.15 -5.16
C LYS A 56 4.78 14.44 -5.93
N PRO A 57 4.27 15.61 -5.49
CA PRO A 57 4.61 16.87 -6.12
C PRO A 57 6.10 17.19 -6.00
N ASP A 58 6.66 17.79 -7.06
CA ASP A 58 8.03 18.27 -7.04
C ASP A 58 8.17 19.55 -6.22
N GLY A 59 9.28 19.66 -5.48
CA GLY A 59 9.63 20.83 -4.67
C GLY A 59 8.67 21.11 -3.51
N TRP A 60 8.93 22.20 -2.82
CA TRP A 60 8.12 22.68 -1.70
C TRP A 60 6.85 23.38 -2.18
N LYS A 61 5.74 23.16 -1.48
CA LYS A 61 4.42 23.71 -1.80
C LYS A 61 3.89 24.59 -0.69
N GLN A 62 3.02 25.51 -1.08
CA GLN A 62 2.26 26.36 -0.17
C GLN A 62 0.79 26.38 -0.65
N GLY A 63 -0.14 26.44 0.30
CA GLY A 63 -1.58 26.42 -0.02
C GLY A 63 -2.06 25.07 -0.56
N GLU A 64 -3.04 25.10 -1.44
CA GLU A 64 -3.60 23.89 -2.04
C GLU A 64 -2.69 23.28 -3.07
N THR A 65 -2.56 21.95 -3.03
CA THR A 65 -1.76 21.18 -3.98
C THR A 65 -2.55 19.98 -4.45
N THR A 66 -2.64 19.81 -5.76
CA THR A 66 -3.29 18.67 -6.39
C THR A 66 -2.31 17.49 -6.45
N ILE A 67 -2.74 16.34 -5.99
CA ILE A 67 -2.02 15.05 -6.05
C ILE A 67 -2.68 14.21 -7.11
N ALA A 68 -1.95 13.87 -8.18
CA ALA A 68 -2.45 12.99 -9.22
C ALA A 68 -2.49 11.53 -8.72
N VAL A 69 -3.53 10.83 -9.12
CA VAL A 69 -3.76 9.41 -8.88
C VAL A 69 -3.96 8.73 -10.23
N THR A 70 -3.10 7.78 -10.55
CA THR A 70 -3.21 7.00 -11.78
C THR A 70 -3.35 5.52 -11.46
N VAL A 71 -4.11 4.80 -12.28
CA VAL A 71 -4.32 3.35 -12.16
C VAL A 71 -4.01 2.72 -13.50
N ASP A 72 -2.98 1.89 -13.52
CA ASP A 72 -2.64 1.08 -14.69
C ASP A 72 -3.16 -0.34 -14.50
N ALA A 73 -4.08 -0.73 -15.36
CA ALA A 73 -4.69 -2.05 -15.43
C ALA A 73 -4.32 -2.79 -16.72
N SER A 74 -3.34 -2.33 -17.49
CA SER A 74 -2.97 -2.89 -18.80
C SER A 74 -2.51 -4.35 -18.73
N HIS A 75 -2.02 -4.78 -17.57
CA HIS A 75 -1.55 -6.14 -17.32
C HIS A 75 -2.60 -7.04 -16.64
N MET A 76 -3.80 -6.50 -16.41
CA MET A 76 -4.89 -7.26 -15.80
C MET A 76 -5.52 -8.23 -16.82
N PRO A 77 -6.17 -9.31 -16.36
CA PRO A 77 -6.85 -10.26 -17.25
C PRO A 77 -7.90 -9.60 -18.14
N GLU A 78 -8.18 -10.22 -19.28
CA GLU A 78 -9.27 -9.81 -20.17
C GLU A 78 -10.61 -9.79 -19.41
N GLY A 79 -11.39 -8.72 -19.61
CA GLY A 79 -12.65 -8.50 -18.90
C GLY A 79 -12.51 -7.72 -17.58
N PHE A 80 -11.29 -7.45 -17.12
CA PHE A 80 -11.09 -6.55 -15.97
C PHE A 80 -11.59 -5.13 -16.31
N SER A 81 -12.31 -4.53 -15.39
CA SER A 81 -12.79 -3.15 -15.52
C SER A 81 -12.71 -2.45 -14.17
N ILE A 82 -12.45 -1.14 -14.20
CA ILE A 82 -12.47 -0.29 -13.02
C ILE A 82 -13.86 0.31 -12.89
N ALA A 83 -14.55 0.02 -11.80
CA ALA A 83 -15.87 0.58 -11.51
C ALA A 83 -15.76 1.94 -10.79
N LYS A 84 -14.78 2.09 -9.88
CA LYS A 84 -14.63 3.31 -9.08
C LYS A 84 -13.21 3.49 -8.57
N ILE A 85 -12.76 4.75 -8.55
CA ILE A 85 -11.52 5.17 -7.89
C ILE A 85 -11.89 6.20 -6.83
N GLU A 86 -11.48 5.97 -5.60
CA GLU A 86 -11.71 6.90 -4.51
C GLU A 86 -10.39 7.23 -3.82
N ALA A 87 -10.26 8.47 -3.37
CA ALA A 87 -9.12 8.94 -2.61
C ALA A 87 -9.55 9.69 -1.36
N LYS A 88 -8.70 9.66 -0.33
CA LYS A 88 -8.85 10.49 0.86
C LYS A 88 -7.52 11.03 1.34
N ALA A 89 -7.55 12.20 1.93
CA ALA A 89 -6.41 12.87 2.53
C ALA A 89 -6.46 12.71 4.05
N GLY A 90 -5.40 12.14 4.61
CA GLY A 90 -5.33 11.80 6.04
C GLY A 90 -6.12 10.54 6.42
N LYS A 91 -5.77 9.96 7.58
CA LYS A 91 -6.41 8.73 8.08
C LYS A 91 -7.91 8.91 8.29
N ASP A 92 -8.31 10.05 8.82
CA ASP A 92 -9.68 10.36 9.20
C ASP A 92 -10.44 11.17 8.13
N GLY A 93 -9.83 11.36 6.95
CA GLY A 93 -10.44 12.04 5.81
C GLY A 93 -11.59 11.23 5.21
N SER A 94 -12.53 11.93 4.60
CA SER A 94 -13.64 11.32 3.87
C SER A 94 -13.20 10.85 2.47
N TRP A 95 -13.69 9.70 2.04
CA TRP A 95 -13.47 9.20 0.69
C TRP A 95 -14.18 10.07 -0.33
N GLN A 96 -13.47 10.49 -1.36
CA GLN A 96 -13.95 11.29 -2.48
C GLN A 96 -13.83 10.47 -3.76
N ASP A 97 -14.84 10.50 -4.61
CA ASP A 97 -14.79 9.87 -5.93
C ASP A 97 -13.87 10.69 -6.84
N VAL A 98 -12.80 10.06 -7.28
CA VAL A 98 -11.80 10.66 -8.19
C VAL A 98 -11.71 9.91 -9.52
N THR A 99 -12.70 9.08 -9.83
CA THR A 99 -12.74 8.28 -11.08
C THR A 99 -12.59 9.16 -12.32
N GLY A 100 -13.26 10.31 -12.35
CA GLY A 100 -13.19 11.24 -13.48
C GLY A 100 -12.07 12.27 -13.39
N SER A 101 -11.71 12.71 -12.17
CA SER A 101 -10.68 13.75 -11.97
C SER A 101 -9.26 13.20 -11.95
N GLY A 102 -9.08 11.95 -11.53
CA GLY A 102 -7.77 11.34 -11.35
C GLY A 102 -6.89 12.07 -10.32
N SER A 103 -7.49 12.82 -9.38
CA SER A 103 -6.69 13.63 -8.46
C SER A 103 -7.43 14.00 -7.19
N ILE A 104 -6.66 14.31 -6.12
CA ILE A 104 -7.16 14.83 -4.85
C ILE A 104 -6.34 16.05 -4.41
N THR A 105 -6.99 17.03 -3.79
CA THR A 105 -6.33 18.22 -3.26
C THR A 105 -5.95 18.04 -1.79
N ILE A 106 -4.75 18.49 -1.43
CA ILE A 106 -4.24 18.54 -0.06
C ILE A 106 -3.74 19.95 0.28
N THR A 107 -3.69 20.27 1.57
CA THR A 107 -3.26 21.59 2.07
C THR A 107 -2.09 21.50 3.04
N GLY A 108 -1.49 20.32 3.22
CA GLY A 108 -0.41 20.09 4.17
C GLY A 108 0.19 18.70 4.05
N ASN A 109 1.22 18.43 4.83
CA ASN A 109 1.87 17.13 4.90
C ASN A 109 0.90 16.09 5.48
N GLN A 110 0.59 15.07 4.69
CA GLN A 110 -0.33 14.00 5.10
C GLN A 110 -0.19 12.77 4.22
N THR A 111 -0.80 11.68 4.64
CA THR A 111 -0.88 10.47 3.83
C THR A 111 -2.14 10.54 2.96
N VAL A 112 -1.96 10.32 1.67
CA VAL A 112 -3.07 10.10 0.72
C VAL A 112 -3.33 8.61 0.63
N TYR A 113 -4.58 8.21 0.74
CA TYR A 113 -5.06 6.85 0.60
C TYR A 113 -5.91 6.77 -0.67
N VAL A 114 -5.74 5.73 -1.42
CA VAL A 114 -6.48 5.45 -2.65
C VAL A 114 -7.05 4.05 -2.57
N ARG A 115 -8.28 3.88 -3.01
CA ARG A 115 -8.89 2.58 -3.23
C ARG A 115 -9.53 2.53 -4.62
N VAL A 116 -9.33 1.40 -5.27
CA VAL A 116 -9.90 1.08 -6.59
C VAL A 116 -10.85 -0.07 -6.41
N THR A 117 -12.08 0.09 -6.86
CA THR A 117 -13.08 -1.00 -6.90
C THR A 117 -13.23 -1.45 -8.34
N ASP A 118 -13.08 -2.75 -8.60
CA ASP A 118 -13.29 -3.31 -9.92
C ASP A 118 -14.75 -3.61 -10.23
N GLY A 119 -15.03 -4.06 -11.46
CA GLY A 119 -16.39 -4.39 -11.91
C GLY A 119 -17.05 -5.56 -11.16
N GLU A 120 -16.29 -6.37 -10.43
CA GLU A 120 -16.76 -7.48 -9.61
C GLU A 120 -16.93 -7.06 -8.13
N GLY A 121 -16.57 -5.82 -7.78
CA GLY A 121 -16.67 -5.28 -6.43
C GLY A 121 -15.46 -5.56 -5.54
N LYS A 122 -14.36 -6.12 -6.08
CA LYS A 122 -13.12 -6.29 -5.34
C LYS A 122 -12.40 -4.97 -5.18
N VAL A 123 -11.83 -4.74 -4.00
CA VAL A 123 -11.16 -3.49 -3.64
C VAL A 123 -9.65 -3.70 -3.55
N TYR A 124 -8.91 -2.77 -4.14
CA TYR A 124 -7.46 -2.68 -4.10
C TYR A 124 -7.08 -1.35 -3.47
N GLU A 125 -6.15 -1.34 -2.53
CA GLU A 125 -5.77 -0.15 -1.78
C GLU A 125 -4.29 0.17 -1.90
N GLN A 126 -3.98 1.47 -1.93
CA GLN A 126 -2.63 2.00 -1.88
C GLN A 126 -2.61 3.27 -1.05
N ASN A 127 -1.46 3.59 -0.46
CA ASN A 127 -1.28 4.87 0.21
C ASN A 127 0.13 5.41 0.00
N ARG A 128 0.26 6.73 0.12
CA ARG A 128 1.54 7.42 0.05
C ARG A 128 1.59 8.58 1.02
N SER A 129 2.64 8.66 1.82
CA SER A 129 2.91 9.86 2.62
C SER A 129 3.45 10.96 1.72
N ILE A 130 2.76 12.09 1.68
CA ILE A 130 3.14 13.30 0.96
C ILE A 130 3.75 14.28 1.96
N LYS A 131 5.01 14.61 1.73
CA LYS A 131 5.77 15.58 2.52
C LYS A 131 6.37 16.60 1.55
N CYS A 132 5.63 17.64 1.27
CA CYS A 132 6.02 18.71 0.37
C CYS A 132 5.69 20.10 0.90
N TYR A 133 5.24 20.20 2.15
CA TYR A 133 4.96 21.48 2.80
C TYR A 133 6.00 21.73 3.87
N ASP A 134 6.60 22.92 3.81
CA ASP A 134 7.39 23.44 4.89
C ASP A 134 6.53 24.38 5.73
N THR A 135 6.38 24.08 7.00
CA THR A 135 5.62 24.85 7.97
C THR A 135 6.51 25.60 8.94
N GLU A 136 7.82 25.40 8.84
CA GLU A 136 8.81 26.10 9.67
C GLU A 136 9.14 27.45 9.05
N LYS A 137 9.42 28.42 9.90
CA LYS A 137 9.88 29.72 9.45
C LYS A 137 11.41 29.77 9.53
N PRO A 138 12.08 30.39 8.56
CA PRO A 138 13.52 30.57 8.67
C PRO A 138 13.86 31.44 9.87
N THR A 139 15.00 31.16 10.46
CA THR A 139 15.59 31.98 11.52
C THR A 139 16.63 32.89 10.92
N LEU A 140 16.75 34.11 11.44
CA LEU A 140 17.75 35.11 11.04
C LEU A 140 18.51 35.59 12.27
N SER A 141 19.82 35.63 12.16
CA SER A 141 20.70 36.30 13.16
C SER A 141 21.57 37.32 12.47
N ALA A 142 21.85 38.41 13.19
CA ALA A 142 22.76 39.45 12.73
C ALA A 142 23.70 39.87 13.87
N SER A 143 24.96 40.08 13.55
CA SER A 143 25.96 40.60 14.50
C SER A 143 26.81 41.66 13.82
N LEU A 144 27.24 42.69 14.58
CA LEU A 144 28.13 43.73 14.15
C LEU A 144 29.40 43.66 14.99
N THR A 145 30.56 43.43 14.35
CA THR A 145 31.87 43.36 15.01
C THR A 145 32.87 44.12 14.15
N ASP A 146 33.59 45.05 14.75
CA ASP A 146 34.63 45.89 14.09
C ASP A 146 34.10 46.55 12.78
N GLY A 147 32.84 47.02 12.78
CA GLY A 147 32.22 47.65 11.63
C GLY A 147 31.76 46.67 10.53
N VAL A 148 31.90 45.36 10.74
CA VAL A 148 31.44 44.33 9.80
C VAL A 148 30.12 43.76 10.29
N LEU A 149 29.05 43.90 9.46
CA LEU A 149 27.74 43.28 9.69
C LEU A 149 27.76 41.85 9.14
N THR A 150 27.60 40.88 10.02
CA THR A 150 27.45 39.49 9.65
C THR A 150 25.99 39.10 9.81
N ILE A 151 25.36 38.54 8.75
CA ILE A 151 23.98 38.07 8.73
C ILE A 151 24.00 36.58 8.42
N GLN A 152 23.25 35.78 9.18
CA GLN A 152 23.10 34.33 8.98
C GLN A 152 21.61 33.98 8.99
N GLY A 153 21.16 33.36 7.93
CA GLY A 153 19.87 32.77 7.84
C GLY A 153 19.98 31.24 7.98
N ASN A 154 19.01 30.60 8.61
CA ASN A 154 18.95 29.15 8.70
C ASN A 154 17.48 28.67 8.56
N ASP A 155 17.30 27.69 7.68
CA ASP A 155 16.08 26.92 7.52
C ASP A 155 16.49 25.47 7.25
N THR A 156 16.01 24.57 8.11
CA THR A 156 16.46 23.17 8.11
C THR A 156 15.59 22.27 7.22
N VAL A 157 14.46 22.77 6.74
CA VAL A 157 13.47 21.99 5.99
C VAL A 157 13.51 22.32 4.50
N SER A 158 13.17 23.54 4.12
CA SER A 158 13.19 23.97 2.71
C SER A 158 14.47 24.68 2.30
N GLY A 159 15.28 25.09 3.25
CA GLY A 159 16.49 25.86 3.03
C GLY A 159 16.20 27.34 2.78
N ILE A 160 17.26 28.12 2.56
CA ILE A 160 17.19 29.56 2.26
C ILE A 160 17.63 29.79 0.82
N THR A 161 16.79 30.45 0.04
CA THR A 161 17.12 30.80 -1.35
C THR A 161 17.89 32.10 -1.44
N ALA A 162 17.58 33.08 -0.58
CA ALA A 162 18.26 34.39 -0.56
C ALA A 162 18.14 35.05 0.81
N VAL A 163 19.14 35.85 1.15
CA VAL A 163 19.10 36.81 2.26
C VAL A 163 19.37 38.18 1.66
N THR A 164 18.47 39.13 1.88
CA THR A 164 18.64 40.50 1.38
C THR A 164 18.73 41.48 2.52
N VAL A 165 19.52 42.55 2.33
CA VAL A 165 19.66 43.68 3.26
C VAL A 165 19.10 44.91 2.55
N ASN A 166 18.12 45.59 3.19
CA ASN A 166 17.44 46.76 2.61
C ASN A 166 16.85 46.52 1.21
N GLY A 167 16.47 45.27 0.92
CA GLY A 167 15.82 44.88 -0.36
C GLY A 167 16.78 44.67 -1.55
N THR A 168 18.06 44.61 -1.31
CA THR A 168 19.12 44.31 -2.30
C THR A 168 19.87 43.03 -1.96
#